data_3404af515cd41345b7412cd2e898075b
#
_entry.id   3404af515cd41345b7412cd2e898075b
#
_cell.length_a   1.000
_cell.length_b   1.000
_cell.length_c   1.000
_cell.angle_alpha   90.00
_cell.angle_beta   90.00
_cell.angle_gamma   90.00
#
_symmetry.space_group_name_H-M   'P 1'
#
loop_
_entity.id
_entity.type
_entity.pdbx_description
1 polymer ?
#
loop_
_entity_poly.entity_id
_entity_poly.type
_entity_poly.pdbx_seq_one_letter_code
_entity_poly.pdbx_strand_id
1 'polypeptide(L)'
;MKKLITLLVFSICLSVIIPGHAAVTAITGATVVNLDGKNSIENAVVIVEGDRIKSIGTADSSSIPGNAEIIDARGKWLVPGLMNMHVHLGLILPGKMKAELSNETEGELALRMAANARESLMAGVTTIRLPGDSKHADLALNKAIGKGQAIGPRIFSAGEAVGITGGHGSYKGDTLNDGPYELIKAARREISLGAKWIKILISGGIATKGGGIAEPLMTPEEINAVVDAAHRFGAKVAAHSGSPVATSVAIDAGIDSIEHGYFLDRKVLRKMKKNGTWLVPTIVVSQPASQPFFEKIGSPQWYLDRRDSVGKEHWKALQTAIDEGVNIALGTDQFPFEPNDGTTATAREAQYYVEAGMTPLQALRAATIEPAKMLGADKDIGSLEVGKYADILIVENNPAEDIKALRNIQLVMKGGEVYMDKLSK
;
A
#
# COMPACT_ATOMS: atom_id res chain seq x y z
N MET A 1 14.45 -26.44 -76.58
CA MET A 1 14.69 -25.82 -75.28
C MET A 1 13.33 -25.71 -74.58
N LYS A 2 13.03 -26.66 -73.66
CA LYS A 2 11.79 -26.69 -72.88
C LYS A 2 12.06 -26.01 -71.55
N LYS A 3 11.40 -24.90 -71.25
CA LYS A 3 11.46 -24.19 -69.94
C LYS A 3 10.52 -24.92 -68.96
N LEU A 4 11.11 -25.50 -67.93
CA LEU A 4 10.38 -26.03 -66.76
C LEU A 4 10.02 -24.89 -65.84
N ILE A 5 8.74 -24.68 -65.63
CA ILE A 5 8.22 -23.72 -64.66
C ILE A 5 7.92 -24.48 -63.38
N THR A 6 8.76 -24.27 -62.34
CA THR A 6 8.55 -24.84 -61.02
C THR A 6 7.55 -23.96 -60.25
N LEU A 7 6.36 -24.49 -59.97
CA LEU A 7 5.35 -23.86 -59.17
C LEU A 7 5.68 -24.07 -57.67
N LEU A 8 6.06 -23.02 -56.98
CA LEU A 8 6.26 -23.07 -55.53
C LEU A 8 4.88 -22.88 -54.86
N VAL A 9 4.34 -23.94 -54.28
CA VAL A 9 3.13 -23.90 -53.48
C VAL A 9 3.51 -23.43 -52.06
N PHE A 10 3.20 -22.18 -51.73
CA PHE A 10 3.30 -21.65 -50.39
C PHE A 10 2.11 -22.17 -49.57
N SER A 11 2.36 -23.15 -48.69
CA SER A 11 1.36 -23.61 -47.71
C SER A 11 1.27 -22.57 -46.58
N ILE A 12 0.23 -21.73 -46.58
CA ILE A 12 -0.09 -20.81 -45.48
C ILE A 12 -0.72 -21.68 -44.38
N CYS A 13 0.08 -22.04 -43.37
CA CYS A 13 -0.48 -22.54 -42.11
C CYS A 13 -1.22 -21.41 -41.40
N LEU A 14 -2.53 -21.38 -41.52
CA LEU A 14 -3.40 -20.57 -40.66
C LEU A 14 -3.35 -21.15 -39.27
N SER A 15 -2.55 -20.56 -38.40
CA SER A 15 -2.62 -20.83 -36.97
C SER A 15 -3.95 -20.32 -36.44
N VAL A 16 -4.91 -21.21 -36.28
CA VAL A 16 -6.14 -20.93 -35.53
C VAL A 16 -5.73 -20.64 -34.10
N ILE A 17 -5.72 -19.34 -33.70
CA ILE A 17 -5.62 -18.94 -32.30
C ILE A 17 -6.94 -19.38 -31.66
N ILE A 18 -6.95 -20.55 -31.04
CA ILE A 18 -8.04 -20.96 -30.15
C ILE A 18 -7.93 -20.00 -28.96
N PRO A 19 -8.96 -19.19 -28.67
CA PRO A 19 -8.93 -18.40 -27.45
C PRO A 19 -8.79 -19.36 -26.27
N GLY A 20 -7.67 -19.31 -25.58
CA GLY A 20 -7.47 -20.09 -24.36
C GLY A 20 -8.61 -19.73 -23.41
N HIS A 21 -9.32 -20.73 -22.90
CA HIS A 21 -10.31 -20.50 -21.84
C HIS A 21 -9.56 -19.88 -20.67
N ALA A 22 -10.12 -18.79 -20.13
CA ALA A 22 -9.59 -18.19 -18.90
C ALA A 22 -9.49 -19.30 -17.82
N ALA A 23 -8.39 -19.35 -17.09
CA ALA A 23 -8.24 -20.28 -15.98
C ALA A 23 -9.41 -20.09 -15.01
N VAL A 24 -10.01 -21.19 -14.58
CA VAL A 24 -11.13 -21.18 -13.62
C VAL A 24 -10.65 -21.84 -12.34
N THR A 25 -10.77 -21.14 -11.22
CA THR A 25 -10.44 -21.67 -9.89
C THR A 25 -11.68 -21.62 -9.01
N ALA A 26 -11.94 -22.69 -8.26
CA ALA A 26 -13.00 -22.75 -7.27
C ALA A 26 -12.41 -22.92 -5.87
N ILE A 27 -12.57 -21.91 -5.00
CA ILE A 27 -12.23 -22.02 -3.58
C ILE A 27 -13.46 -22.51 -2.84
N THR A 28 -13.34 -23.61 -2.10
CA THR A 28 -14.50 -24.31 -1.52
C THR A 28 -14.38 -24.51 -0.02
N GLY A 29 -15.52 -24.47 0.70
CA GLY A 29 -15.65 -24.87 2.08
C GLY A 29 -15.19 -23.85 3.13
N ALA A 30 -14.70 -22.68 2.71
CA ALA A 30 -14.28 -21.63 3.62
C ALA A 30 -15.46 -20.76 4.07
N THR A 31 -15.23 -19.92 5.07
CA THR A 31 -16.12 -18.82 5.44
C THR A 31 -15.62 -17.50 4.84
N VAL A 32 -16.43 -16.82 4.02
CA VAL A 32 -16.11 -15.48 3.49
C VAL A 32 -16.49 -14.44 4.53
N VAL A 33 -15.52 -13.68 5.00
CA VAL A 33 -15.73 -12.59 5.97
C VAL A 33 -16.47 -11.44 5.31
N ASN A 34 -17.59 -11.03 5.92
CA ASN A 34 -18.34 -9.86 5.48
C ASN A 34 -17.81 -8.59 6.17
N LEU A 35 -17.21 -7.68 5.38
CA LEU A 35 -16.65 -6.43 5.87
C LEU A 35 -17.71 -5.39 6.28
N ASP A 36 -18.99 -5.59 5.93
CA ASP A 36 -20.09 -4.69 6.31
C ASP A 36 -20.67 -5.00 7.70
N GLY A 37 -20.10 -5.97 8.41
CA GLY A 37 -20.57 -6.40 9.73
C GLY A 37 -21.86 -7.25 9.70
N LYS A 38 -22.29 -7.68 8.51
CA LYS A 38 -23.37 -8.65 8.33
C LYS A 38 -22.83 -10.08 8.51
N ASN A 39 -23.73 -11.07 8.46
CA ASN A 39 -23.34 -12.47 8.54
C ASN A 39 -22.34 -12.84 7.42
N SER A 40 -21.27 -13.51 7.80
CA SER A 40 -20.33 -14.14 6.88
C SER A 40 -21.00 -15.27 6.09
N ILE A 41 -20.46 -15.61 4.92
CA ILE A 41 -20.98 -16.72 4.09
C ILE A 41 -20.20 -17.98 4.48
N GLU A 42 -20.84 -18.86 5.23
CA GLU A 42 -20.26 -20.14 5.64
C GLU A 42 -20.32 -21.17 4.50
N ASN A 43 -19.38 -22.13 4.51
CA ASN A 43 -19.26 -23.19 3.49
C ASN A 43 -19.35 -22.61 2.07
N ALA A 44 -18.64 -21.52 1.85
CA ALA A 44 -18.69 -20.76 0.61
C ALA A 44 -18.03 -21.51 -0.55
N VAL A 45 -18.55 -21.24 -1.74
CA VAL A 45 -17.91 -21.54 -3.03
C VAL A 45 -17.65 -20.22 -3.73
N VAL A 46 -16.37 -19.87 -3.93
CA VAL A 46 -15.93 -18.70 -4.66
C VAL A 46 -15.35 -19.14 -5.99
N ILE A 47 -15.99 -18.74 -7.09
CA ILE A 47 -15.49 -19.01 -8.45
C ILE A 47 -14.72 -17.81 -8.95
N VAL A 48 -13.49 -18.04 -9.35
CA VAL A 48 -12.61 -17.07 -10.01
C VAL A 48 -12.46 -17.47 -11.47
N GLU A 49 -12.67 -16.54 -12.38
CA GLU A 49 -12.48 -16.72 -13.82
C GLU A 49 -11.50 -15.65 -14.34
N GLY A 50 -10.33 -16.08 -14.80
CA GLY A 50 -9.23 -15.16 -15.10
C GLY A 50 -8.80 -14.40 -13.86
N ASP A 51 -8.85 -13.07 -13.91
CA ASP A 51 -8.40 -12.20 -12.82
C ASP A 51 -9.52 -11.72 -11.88
N ARG A 52 -10.80 -12.15 -12.12
CA ARG A 52 -11.99 -11.63 -11.43
C ARG A 52 -12.77 -12.71 -10.68
N ILE A 53 -13.42 -12.27 -9.61
CA ILE A 53 -14.42 -13.07 -8.89
C ILE A 53 -15.67 -13.14 -9.77
N LYS A 54 -16.05 -14.34 -10.18
CA LYS A 54 -17.21 -14.62 -11.04
C LYS A 54 -18.48 -14.81 -10.24
N SER A 55 -18.38 -15.56 -9.13
CA SER A 55 -19.52 -15.80 -8.22
C SER A 55 -19.04 -16.09 -6.81
N ILE A 56 -19.89 -15.77 -5.85
CA ILE A 56 -19.76 -16.12 -4.43
C ILE A 56 -21.12 -16.65 -3.98
N GLY A 57 -21.13 -17.85 -3.43
CA GLY A 57 -22.36 -18.49 -2.91
C GLY A 57 -22.03 -19.59 -1.93
N THR A 58 -23.01 -20.36 -1.52
CA THR A 58 -22.84 -21.58 -0.71
C THR A 58 -22.71 -22.81 -1.61
N ALA A 59 -22.25 -23.93 -1.06
CA ALA A 59 -22.15 -25.19 -1.81
C ALA A 59 -23.49 -25.62 -2.44
N ASP A 60 -24.62 -25.35 -1.75
CA ASP A 60 -25.96 -25.68 -2.24
C ASP A 60 -26.46 -24.77 -3.36
N SER A 61 -25.93 -23.55 -3.47
CA SER A 61 -26.37 -22.53 -4.44
C SER A 61 -25.43 -22.34 -5.62
N SER A 62 -24.22 -22.93 -5.60
CA SER A 62 -23.18 -22.69 -6.59
C SER A 62 -22.86 -23.93 -7.40
N SER A 63 -22.80 -23.79 -8.71
CA SER A 63 -22.31 -24.83 -9.62
C SER A 63 -20.82 -24.60 -9.89
N ILE A 64 -20.00 -25.60 -9.60
CA ILE A 64 -18.56 -25.57 -9.88
C ILE A 64 -18.34 -26.04 -11.32
N PRO A 65 -17.72 -25.23 -12.19
CA PRO A 65 -17.37 -25.66 -13.54
C PRO A 65 -16.47 -26.91 -13.53
N GLY A 66 -16.75 -27.86 -14.44
CA GLY A 66 -16.02 -29.15 -14.46
C GLY A 66 -14.52 -29.02 -14.82
N ASN A 67 -14.10 -27.88 -15.33
CA ASN A 67 -12.71 -27.55 -15.64
C ASN A 67 -12.04 -26.67 -14.57
N ALA A 68 -12.71 -26.41 -13.42
CA ALA A 68 -12.13 -25.59 -12.38
C ALA A 68 -11.05 -26.33 -11.60
N GLU A 69 -9.95 -25.64 -11.32
CA GLU A 69 -8.99 -26.04 -10.31
C GLU A 69 -9.60 -25.84 -8.93
N ILE A 70 -9.59 -26.84 -8.07
CA ILE A 70 -10.22 -26.80 -6.75
C ILE A 70 -9.17 -26.47 -5.68
N ILE A 71 -9.42 -25.40 -4.94
CA ILE A 71 -8.72 -25.08 -3.70
C ILE A 71 -9.63 -25.41 -2.52
N ASP A 72 -9.27 -26.46 -1.78
CA ASP A 72 -10.00 -26.87 -0.57
C ASP A 72 -9.59 -25.98 0.61
N ALA A 73 -10.50 -25.13 1.07
CA ALA A 73 -10.29 -24.20 2.17
C ALA A 73 -11.24 -24.48 3.36
N ARG A 74 -11.66 -25.72 3.54
CA ARG A 74 -12.58 -26.12 4.63
C ARG A 74 -12.02 -25.71 5.99
N GLY A 75 -12.87 -25.08 6.80
CA GLY A 75 -12.54 -24.60 8.14
C GLY A 75 -11.65 -23.35 8.17
N LYS A 76 -11.36 -22.75 7.02
CA LYS A 76 -10.57 -21.52 6.87
C LYS A 76 -11.47 -20.32 6.61
N TRP A 77 -10.85 -19.14 6.59
CA TRP A 77 -11.51 -17.87 6.39
C TRP A 77 -10.94 -17.16 5.16
N LEU A 78 -11.83 -16.59 4.34
CA LEU A 78 -11.47 -15.79 3.17
C LEU A 78 -11.64 -14.31 3.50
N VAL A 79 -10.60 -13.54 3.25
CA VAL A 79 -10.60 -12.08 3.34
C VAL A 79 -9.97 -11.48 2.09
N PRO A 80 -10.24 -10.20 1.78
CA PRO A 80 -9.54 -9.52 0.69
C PRO A 80 -8.03 -9.44 0.97
N GLY A 81 -7.24 -9.33 -0.08
CA GLY A 81 -5.82 -9.02 0.02
C GLY A 81 -5.58 -7.76 0.83
N LEU A 82 -4.55 -7.78 1.70
CA LEU A 82 -4.19 -6.62 2.49
C LEU A 82 -3.66 -5.49 1.61
N MET A 83 -3.89 -4.28 2.05
CA MET A 83 -3.44 -3.06 1.40
C MET A 83 -2.61 -2.23 2.37
N ASN A 84 -1.50 -1.66 1.89
CA ASN A 84 -0.60 -0.83 2.69
C ASN A 84 -0.32 0.49 1.98
N MET A 85 -0.79 1.59 2.57
CA MET A 85 -0.83 2.91 1.92
C MET A 85 0.38 3.78 2.19
N HIS A 86 1.39 3.26 2.89
CA HIS A 86 2.65 3.95 3.09
C HIS A 86 3.80 2.94 3.17
N VAL A 87 4.44 2.74 2.04
CA VAL A 87 5.56 1.80 1.86
C VAL A 87 6.65 2.47 1.03
N HIS A 88 7.90 2.20 1.35
CA HIS A 88 9.04 2.55 0.53
C HIS A 88 9.81 1.27 0.18
N LEU A 89 9.59 0.73 -1.02
CA LEU A 89 10.29 -0.49 -1.46
C LEU A 89 11.80 -0.24 -1.67
N GLY A 90 12.15 1.01 -1.97
CA GLY A 90 13.52 1.49 -2.08
C GLY A 90 14.06 2.11 -0.79
N LEU A 91 13.46 1.86 0.37
CA LEU A 91 13.81 2.49 1.65
C LEU A 91 15.30 2.53 1.92
N ILE A 92 15.78 3.73 2.27
CA ILE A 92 17.14 3.98 2.75
C ILE A 92 17.06 4.90 3.95
N LEU A 93 17.34 4.37 5.13
CA LEU A 93 17.34 5.11 6.40
C LEU A 93 18.76 5.40 6.89
N PRO A 94 18.94 6.46 7.70
CA PRO A 94 20.24 6.81 8.27
C PRO A 94 20.87 5.65 9.07
N GLY A 95 22.16 5.44 8.89
CA GLY A 95 22.92 4.41 9.56
C GLY A 95 23.65 3.50 8.57
N LYS A 96 23.83 2.24 8.94
CA LYS A 96 24.52 1.22 8.13
C LYS A 96 23.86 1.03 6.77
N MET A 97 22.52 0.96 6.75
CA MET A 97 21.74 0.83 5.51
C MET A 97 22.10 1.94 4.51
N LYS A 98 22.16 3.21 4.96
CA LYS A 98 22.53 4.32 4.07
C LYS A 98 23.98 4.19 3.58
N ALA A 99 24.91 3.77 4.45
CA ALA A 99 26.30 3.59 4.08
C ALA A 99 26.48 2.52 2.98
N GLU A 100 25.69 1.45 3.04
CA GLU A 100 25.73 0.34 2.07
C GLU A 100 25.05 0.68 0.73
N LEU A 101 23.91 1.41 0.78
CA LEU A 101 23.05 1.63 -0.38
C LEU A 101 23.20 3.01 -1.05
N SER A 102 24.00 3.95 -0.48
CA SER A 102 24.12 5.31 -1.02
C SER A 102 24.68 5.39 -2.45
N ASN A 103 25.42 4.39 -2.89
CA ASN A 103 26.01 4.31 -4.22
C ASN A 103 25.25 3.34 -5.15
N GLU A 104 24.09 2.86 -4.73
CA GLU A 104 23.25 1.95 -5.53
C GLU A 104 22.85 2.62 -6.85
N THR A 105 23.11 1.94 -7.95
CA THR A 105 22.68 2.37 -9.28
C THR A 105 21.16 2.26 -9.44
N GLU A 106 20.58 2.90 -10.45
CA GLU A 106 19.14 2.78 -10.74
C GLU A 106 18.71 1.33 -11.00
N GLY A 107 19.58 0.55 -11.68
CA GLY A 107 19.31 -0.87 -11.95
C GLY A 107 19.33 -1.71 -10.68
N GLU A 108 20.29 -1.51 -9.79
CA GLU A 108 20.35 -2.20 -8.49
C GLU A 108 19.17 -1.85 -7.61
N LEU A 109 18.80 -0.56 -7.54
CA LEU A 109 17.60 -0.12 -6.83
C LEU A 109 16.34 -0.79 -7.38
N ALA A 110 16.14 -0.81 -8.70
CA ALA A 110 14.98 -1.44 -9.31
C ALA A 110 14.89 -2.93 -9.01
N LEU A 111 16.01 -3.66 -9.04
CA LEU A 111 16.09 -5.09 -8.70
C LEU A 111 15.78 -5.32 -7.21
N ARG A 112 16.32 -4.51 -6.32
CA ARG A 112 16.02 -4.57 -4.88
C ARG A 112 14.55 -4.27 -4.60
N MET A 113 13.99 -3.25 -5.24
CA MET A 113 12.56 -2.94 -5.13
C MET A 113 11.68 -4.07 -5.65
N ALA A 114 12.06 -4.73 -6.74
CA ALA A 114 11.33 -5.89 -7.27
C ALA A 114 11.36 -7.08 -6.30
N ALA A 115 12.50 -7.35 -5.66
CA ALA A 115 12.60 -8.37 -4.61
C ALA A 115 11.69 -8.03 -3.41
N ASN A 116 11.74 -6.78 -2.92
CA ASN A 116 10.91 -6.32 -1.82
C ASN A 116 9.40 -6.32 -2.18
N ALA A 117 9.04 -6.05 -3.42
CA ALA A 117 7.67 -6.14 -3.91
C ALA A 117 7.16 -7.60 -3.86
N ARG A 118 7.99 -8.54 -4.33
CA ARG A 118 7.66 -9.98 -4.25
C ARG A 118 7.43 -10.43 -2.82
N GLU A 119 8.33 -10.12 -1.90
CA GLU A 119 8.17 -10.47 -0.49
C GLU A 119 6.94 -9.81 0.15
N SER A 120 6.61 -8.57 -0.24
CA SER A 120 5.38 -7.88 0.20
C SER A 120 4.12 -8.64 -0.22
N LEU A 121 4.09 -9.14 -1.47
CA LEU A 121 2.98 -9.96 -1.97
C LEU A 121 2.88 -11.29 -1.22
N MET A 122 4.02 -11.97 -1.01
CA MET A 122 4.07 -13.22 -0.24
C MET A 122 3.60 -13.05 1.21
N ALA A 123 3.76 -11.85 1.78
CA ALA A 123 3.23 -11.49 3.09
C ALA A 123 1.73 -11.15 3.10
N GLY A 124 1.01 -11.35 1.97
CA GLY A 124 -0.43 -11.12 1.86
C GLY A 124 -0.83 -9.69 1.47
N VAL A 125 0.14 -8.83 1.14
CA VAL A 125 -0.15 -7.44 0.73
C VAL A 125 -0.30 -7.40 -0.79
N THR A 126 -1.54 -7.32 -1.28
CA THR A 126 -1.86 -7.36 -2.71
C THR A 126 -1.88 -5.98 -3.37
N THR A 127 -1.97 -4.92 -2.59
CA THR A 127 -1.94 -3.52 -3.08
C THR A 127 -1.12 -2.64 -2.13
N ILE A 128 -0.27 -1.77 -2.71
CA ILE A 128 0.52 -0.79 -1.96
C ILE A 128 0.42 0.59 -2.60
N ARG A 129 0.57 1.62 -1.77
CA ARG A 129 0.91 2.97 -2.24
C ARG A 129 2.37 3.26 -1.87
N LEU A 130 3.14 3.73 -2.83
CA LEU A 130 4.50 4.22 -2.66
C LEU A 130 4.47 5.76 -2.64
N PRO A 131 4.50 6.39 -1.45
CA PRO A 131 4.41 7.84 -1.33
C PRO A 131 5.78 8.53 -1.45
N GLY A 132 6.59 8.06 -2.37
CA GLY A 132 7.90 8.61 -2.69
C GLY A 132 9.00 7.56 -2.58
N ASP A 133 9.61 7.25 -3.72
CA ASP A 133 10.83 6.46 -3.84
C ASP A 133 11.82 7.21 -4.73
N SER A 134 13.08 6.79 -4.74
CA SER A 134 14.13 7.50 -5.47
C SER A 134 14.20 7.06 -6.94
N LYS A 135 14.68 7.96 -7.80
CA LYS A 135 15.06 7.69 -9.20
C LYS A 135 13.91 7.14 -10.05
N HIS A 136 12.66 7.41 -9.68
CA HIS A 136 11.43 6.92 -10.35
C HIS A 136 11.40 5.39 -10.57
N ALA A 137 12.15 4.63 -9.75
CA ALA A 137 12.23 3.18 -9.84
C ALA A 137 10.87 2.52 -9.52
N ASP A 138 10.04 3.17 -8.69
CA ASP A 138 8.66 2.80 -8.39
C ASP A 138 7.75 2.80 -9.63
N LEU A 139 7.87 3.81 -10.49
CA LEU A 139 7.11 3.90 -11.74
C LEU A 139 7.53 2.81 -12.74
N ALA A 140 8.84 2.54 -12.84
CA ALA A 140 9.38 1.47 -13.66
C ALA A 140 8.90 0.10 -13.18
N LEU A 141 8.96 -0.15 -11.86
CA LEU A 141 8.51 -1.38 -11.24
C LEU A 141 6.99 -1.59 -11.41
N ASN A 142 6.17 -0.55 -11.22
CA ASN A 142 4.73 -0.60 -11.45
C ASN A 142 4.41 -1.05 -12.89
N LYS A 143 5.10 -0.48 -13.87
CA LYS A 143 4.97 -0.86 -15.28
C LYS A 143 5.41 -2.31 -15.53
N ALA A 144 6.50 -2.77 -14.90
CA ALA A 144 6.99 -4.13 -15.02
C ALA A 144 6.01 -5.15 -14.42
N ILE A 145 5.44 -4.88 -13.24
CA ILE A 145 4.41 -5.74 -12.61
C ILE A 145 3.15 -5.77 -13.48
N GLY A 146 2.69 -4.62 -13.99
CA GLY A 146 1.51 -4.55 -14.86
C GLY A 146 1.66 -5.31 -16.18
N LYS A 147 2.91 -5.59 -16.61
CA LYS A 147 3.24 -6.40 -17.80
C LYS A 147 3.58 -7.85 -17.48
N GLY A 148 3.50 -8.27 -16.22
CA GLY A 148 3.92 -9.62 -15.78
C GLY A 148 5.44 -9.86 -15.85
N GLN A 149 6.25 -8.81 -15.97
CA GLN A 149 7.71 -8.88 -16.01
C GLN A 149 8.35 -8.92 -14.61
N ALA A 150 7.60 -8.54 -13.59
CA ALA A 150 7.97 -8.65 -12.18
C ALA A 150 6.77 -9.10 -11.35
N ILE A 151 7.04 -9.78 -10.24
CA ILE A 151 6.04 -10.23 -9.28
C ILE A 151 5.96 -9.20 -8.14
N GLY A 152 4.74 -8.79 -7.76
CA GLY A 152 4.53 -7.86 -6.65
C GLY A 152 3.09 -7.42 -6.51
N PRO A 153 2.78 -6.57 -5.52
CA PRO A 153 1.48 -5.97 -5.31
C PRO A 153 1.07 -5.06 -6.49
N ARG A 154 -0.17 -4.69 -6.54
CA ARG A 154 -0.67 -3.57 -7.35
C ARG A 154 -0.12 -2.27 -6.75
N ILE A 155 0.54 -1.43 -7.54
CA ILE A 155 1.25 -0.25 -7.06
C ILE A 155 0.51 1.04 -7.45
N PHE A 156 0.29 1.91 -6.46
CA PHE A 156 -0.11 3.30 -6.64
C PHE A 156 1.06 4.19 -6.26
N SER A 157 1.68 4.82 -7.26
CA SER A 157 2.98 5.49 -7.10
C SER A 157 2.81 7.00 -7.03
N ALA A 158 3.69 7.66 -6.24
CA ALA A 158 3.83 9.11 -6.19
C ALA A 158 5.09 9.63 -6.93
N GLY A 159 5.96 8.73 -7.41
CA GLY A 159 7.25 9.12 -7.93
C GLY A 159 8.18 9.60 -6.80
N GLU A 160 8.93 10.66 -7.02
CA GLU A 160 9.77 11.27 -5.99
C GLU A 160 8.95 12.21 -5.09
N ALA A 161 9.30 12.24 -3.80
CA ALA A 161 8.67 13.16 -2.87
C ALA A 161 9.08 14.61 -3.18
N VAL A 162 8.11 15.52 -3.18
CA VAL A 162 8.31 16.95 -3.42
C VAL A 162 8.54 17.66 -2.10
N GLY A 163 9.75 18.12 -1.88
CA GLY A 163 10.18 18.82 -0.67
C GLY A 163 10.80 20.18 -1.00
N ILE A 164 11.09 20.94 0.05
CA ILE A 164 11.76 22.25 -0.03
C ILE A 164 13.21 22.18 0.44
N THR A 165 14.05 23.10 0.02
CA THR A 165 15.45 23.22 0.45
C THR A 165 15.52 23.33 1.99
N GLY A 166 16.36 22.46 2.59
CA GLY A 166 16.51 22.38 4.06
C GLY A 166 15.35 21.75 4.79
N GLY A 167 14.32 21.26 4.10
CA GLY A 167 13.15 20.58 4.68
C GLY A 167 13.42 19.12 5.06
N HIS A 168 12.36 18.40 5.41
CA HIS A 168 12.43 16.97 5.68
C HIS A 168 12.85 16.20 4.43
N GLY A 169 13.77 15.23 4.58
CA GLY A 169 14.31 14.47 3.45
C GLY A 169 15.40 15.19 2.65
N SER A 170 15.65 16.49 2.90
CA SER A 170 16.76 17.24 2.33
C SER A 170 18.07 16.96 3.08
N TYR A 171 19.18 16.87 2.34
CA TYR A 171 20.52 16.77 2.91
C TYR A 171 21.26 18.08 2.80
N LYS A 172 22.33 18.24 3.59
CA LYS A 172 23.13 19.47 3.59
C LYS A 172 23.71 19.74 2.19
N GLY A 173 23.30 20.86 1.62
CA GLY A 173 23.73 21.29 0.29
C GLY A 173 22.79 20.91 -0.85
N ASP A 174 21.72 20.15 -0.57
CA ASP A 174 20.69 19.89 -1.57
C ASP A 174 19.92 21.19 -1.88
N THR A 175 19.69 21.44 -3.15
CA THR A 175 18.76 22.46 -3.64
C THR A 175 17.53 21.71 -4.15
N LEU A 176 16.40 21.91 -3.47
CA LEU A 176 15.12 21.33 -3.85
C LEU A 176 14.23 22.41 -4.49
N ASN A 177 12.93 22.29 -4.31
CA ASN A 177 11.94 23.15 -4.94
C ASN A 177 11.49 24.23 -3.92
N ASP A 178 11.76 25.49 -4.18
CA ASP A 178 11.38 26.60 -3.31
C ASP A 178 10.36 27.51 -4.00
N GLY A 179 9.31 27.83 -3.25
CA GLY A 179 8.22 28.66 -3.73
C GLY A 179 7.20 27.94 -4.63
N PRO A 180 6.03 28.51 -4.81
CA PRO A 180 4.88 27.85 -5.47
C PRO A 180 5.19 27.36 -6.89
N TYR A 181 5.95 28.10 -7.68
CA TYR A 181 6.17 27.78 -9.10
C TYR A 181 7.09 26.57 -9.30
N GLU A 182 8.14 26.42 -8.49
CA GLU A 182 9.02 25.27 -8.57
C GLU A 182 8.32 24.01 -8.05
N LEU A 183 7.54 24.13 -6.99
CA LEU A 183 6.74 23.04 -6.46
C LEU A 183 5.64 22.56 -7.43
N ILE A 184 4.96 23.49 -8.13
CA ILE A 184 4.03 23.16 -9.22
C ILE A 184 4.78 22.41 -10.34
N LYS A 185 5.97 22.87 -10.74
CA LYS A 185 6.79 22.23 -11.77
C LYS A 185 7.18 20.80 -11.34
N ALA A 186 7.62 20.62 -10.11
CA ALA A 186 7.94 19.30 -9.55
C ALA A 186 6.73 18.36 -9.56
N ALA A 187 5.58 18.79 -9.03
CA ALA A 187 4.34 18.00 -9.04
C ALA A 187 3.92 17.59 -10.45
N ARG A 188 3.95 18.50 -11.41
CA ARG A 188 3.62 18.22 -12.81
C ARG A 188 4.60 17.26 -13.47
N ARG A 189 5.89 17.31 -13.10
CA ARG A 189 6.89 16.37 -13.56
C ARG A 189 6.52 14.95 -13.14
N GLU A 190 6.23 14.72 -11.85
CA GLU A 190 5.85 13.39 -11.36
C GLU A 190 4.59 12.86 -12.05
N ILE A 191 3.57 13.71 -12.21
CA ILE A 191 2.33 13.36 -12.94
C ILE A 191 2.64 12.99 -14.40
N SER A 192 3.51 13.74 -15.07
CA SER A 192 3.89 13.47 -16.47
C SER A 192 4.62 12.15 -16.66
N LEU A 193 5.30 11.66 -15.61
CA LEU A 193 5.96 10.35 -15.56
C LEU A 193 5.00 9.21 -15.21
N GLY A 194 3.77 9.52 -14.82
CA GLY A 194 2.72 8.54 -14.57
C GLY A 194 2.28 8.39 -13.12
N ALA A 195 2.82 9.22 -12.20
CA ALA A 195 2.37 9.24 -10.82
C ALA A 195 0.88 9.58 -10.72
N LYS A 196 0.17 8.88 -9.83
CA LYS A 196 -1.25 9.11 -9.52
C LYS A 196 -1.46 9.83 -8.20
N TRP A 197 -0.42 9.91 -7.43
CA TRP A 197 -0.31 10.65 -6.18
C TRP A 197 0.87 11.61 -6.26
N ILE A 198 0.83 12.66 -5.49
CA ILE A 198 1.97 13.54 -5.22
C ILE A 198 2.24 13.47 -3.72
N LYS A 199 3.48 13.30 -3.32
CA LYS A 199 3.90 13.37 -1.92
C LYS A 199 4.58 14.69 -1.65
N ILE A 200 4.10 15.43 -0.65
CA ILE A 200 4.75 16.65 -0.13
C ILE A 200 5.20 16.46 1.32
N LEU A 201 6.20 17.23 1.74
CA LEU A 201 6.84 17.14 3.04
C LEU A 201 6.66 18.47 3.77
N ILE A 202 5.53 18.62 4.50
CA ILE A 202 5.06 19.90 5.03
C ILE A 202 5.55 20.24 6.44
N SER A 203 6.18 19.26 7.13
CA SER A 203 6.77 19.46 8.45
C SER A 203 8.09 18.74 8.60
N GLY A 204 8.79 18.97 9.71
CA GLY A 204 9.93 18.13 10.11
C GLY A 204 9.56 16.67 10.30
N GLY A 205 10.55 15.79 10.45
CA GLY A 205 10.33 14.34 10.58
C GLY A 205 11.43 13.65 11.40
N ILE A 206 11.20 12.37 11.71
CA ILE A 206 12.14 11.55 12.50
C ILE A 206 13.49 11.40 11.75
N ALA A 207 13.45 11.16 10.45
CA ALA A 207 14.63 10.83 9.65
C ALA A 207 15.51 12.03 9.28
N THR A 208 15.16 13.25 9.71
CA THR A 208 15.97 14.45 9.48
C THR A 208 16.71 14.85 10.75
N LYS A 209 18.03 14.94 10.69
CA LYS A 209 18.86 15.36 11.81
C LYS A 209 18.71 16.88 12.05
N GLY A 210 18.24 17.26 13.24
CA GLY A 210 17.99 18.68 13.60
C GLY A 210 16.57 19.15 13.26
N GLY A 211 16.22 20.35 13.65
CA GLY A 211 14.87 20.92 13.54
C GLY A 211 13.81 20.22 14.39
N GLY A 212 12.67 20.82 14.58
CA GLY A 212 11.52 20.24 15.28
C GLY A 212 10.73 19.27 14.37
N ILE A 213 10.28 18.11 14.89
CA ILE A 213 9.47 17.17 14.12
C ILE A 213 8.09 17.79 13.79
N ALA A 214 7.53 18.58 14.72
CA ALA A 214 6.25 19.27 14.55
C ALA A 214 6.38 20.65 13.89
N GLU A 215 7.57 21.04 13.44
CA GLU A 215 7.79 22.38 12.89
C GLU A 215 7.21 22.47 11.46
N PRO A 216 6.33 23.46 11.18
CA PRO A 216 5.84 23.70 9.82
C PRO A 216 7.01 24.15 8.94
N LEU A 217 7.12 23.58 7.74
CA LEU A 217 8.21 23.87 6.81
C LEU A 217 7.73 24.55 5.53
N MET A 218 6.64 24.06 4.94
CA MET A 218 6.06 24.67 3.74
C MET A 218 5.09 25.78 4.13
N THR A 219 5.10 26.87 3.35
CA THR A 219 4.12 27.97 3.51
C THR A 219 2.72 27.57 3.01
N PRO A 220 1.66 28.26 3.42
CA PRO A 220 0.32 28.01 2.90
C PRO A 220 0.23 28.13 1.37
N GLU A 221 0.94 29.08 0.77
CA GLU A 221 0.97 29.31 -0.67
C GLU A 221 1.59 28.13 -1.41
N GLU A 222 2.66 27.55 -0.87
CA GLU A 222 3.34 26.37 -1.41
C GLU A 222 2.44 25.14 -1.39
N ILE A 223 1.80 24.87 -0.24
CA ILE A 223 0.88 23.74 -0.09
C ILE A 223 -0.31 23.86 -1.05
N ASN A 224 -0.97 25.04 -1.07
CA ASN A 224 -2.10 25.29 -1.98
C ASN A 224 -1.72 25.12 -3.44
N ALA A 225 -0.55 25.60 -3.84
CA ALA A 225 -0.08 25.51 -5.23
C ALA A 225 0.08 24.08 -5.71
N VAL A 226 0.65 23.20 -4.87
CA VAL A 226 0.81 21.77 -5.22
C VAL A 226 -0.54 21.07 -5.28
N VAL A 227 -1.40 21.27 -4.28
CA VAL A 227 -2.71 20.60 -4.22
C VAL A 227 -3.56 21.00 -5.43
N ASP A 228 -3.70 22.30 -5.73
CA ASP A 228 -4.44 22.77 -6.91
C ASP A 228 -3.85 22.21 -8.21
N ALA A 229 -2.53 22.24 -8.36
CA ALA A 229 -1.88 21.71 -9.56
C ALA A 229 -2.13 20.20 -9.75
N ALA A 230 -2.02 19.41 -8.69
CA ALA A 230 -2.23 17.96 -8.74
C ALA A 230 -3.70 17.62 -9.06
N HIS A 231 -4.65 18.24 -8.38
CA HIS A 231 -6.08 17.99 -8.55
C HIS A 231 -6.57 18.33 -9.96
N ARG A 232 -6.03 19.36 -10.63
CA ARG A 232 -6.33 19.70 -12.03
C ARG A 232 -5.97 18.56 -13.00
N PHE A 233 -5.03 17.70 -12.64
CA PHE A 233 -4.65 16.51 -13.42
C PHE A 233 -5.31 15.22 -12.90
N GLY A 234 -6.19 15.31 -11.89
CA GLY A 234 -6.84 14.16 -11.27
C GLY A 234 -5.91 13.32 -10.40
N ALA A 235 -4.71 13.84 -10.06
CA ALA A 235 -3.80 13.22 -9.11
C ALA A 235 -4.18 13.65 -7.68
N LYS A 236 -3.97 12.77 -6.70
CA LYS A 236 -4.18 13.01 -5.28
C LYS A 236 -2.91 13.47 -4.60
N VAL A 237 -3.01 14.11 -3.43
CA VAL A 237 -1.86 14.62 -2.68
C VAL A 237 -1.80 14.04 -1.27
N ALA A 238 -0.64 13.50 -0.91
CA ALA A 238 -0.30 12.98 0.41
C ALA A 238 0.72 13.89 1.08
N ALA A 239 0.54 14.23 2.34
CA ALA A 239 1.47 15.08 3.08
C ALA A 239 2.10 14.36 4.27
N HIS A 240 3.45 14.27 4.29
CA HIS A 240 4.16 13.99 5.54
C HIS A 240 3.91 15.14 6.52
N SER A 241 3.39 14.84 7.70
CA SER A 241 3.20 15.84 8.74
C SER A 241 3.22 15.25 10.15
N GLY A 242 4.04 15.85 11.02
CA GLY A 242 3.91 15.76 12.47
C GLY A 242 3.29 17.02 13.08
N SER A 243 3.02 18.07 12.27
CA SER A 243 2.62 19.39 12.73
C SER A 243 1.12 19.58 12.70
N PRO A 244 0.43 19.87 13.82
CA PRO A 244 -0.97 20.26 13.81
C PRO A 244 -1.23 21.53 12.98
N VAL A 245 -0.30 22.49 13.00
CA VAL A 245 -0.41 23.76 12.26
C VAL A 245 -0.34 23.51 10.76
N ALA A 246 0.72 22.84 10.26
CA ALA A 246 0.88 22.54 8.86
C ALA A 246 -0.26 21.65 8.35
N THR A 247 -0.67 20.64 9.13
CA THR A 247 -1.81 19.79 8.80
C THR A 247 -3.11 20.58 8.65
N SER A 248 -3.35 21.55 9.55
CA SER A 248 -4.56 22.38 9.44
C SER A 248 -4.58 23.20 8.15
N VAL A 249 -3.43 23.74 7.73
CA VAL A 249 -3.29 24.45 6.45
C VAL A 249 -3.51 23.49 5.27
N ALA A 250 -2.90 22.32 5.30
CA ALA A 250 -3.05 21.33 4.24
C ALA A 250 -4.51 20.87 4.06
N ILE A 251 -5.27 20.72 5.16
CA ILE A 251 -6.71 20.39 5.10
C ILE A 251 -7.49 21.52 4.43
N ASP A 252 -7.19 22.79 4.72
CA ASP A 252 -7.84 23.95 4.06
C ASP A 252 -7.51 23.98 2.55
N ALA A 253 -6.33 23.53 2.16
CA ALA A 253 -5.93 23.39 0.76
C ALA A 253 -6.60 22.21 0.05
N GLY A 254 -7.27 21.30 0.76
CA GLY A 254 -7.94 20.14 0.19
C GLY A 254 -7.05 18.90 0.07
N ILE A 255 -6.04 18.75 0.94
CA ILE A 255 -5.17 17.57 0.95
C ILE A 255 -5.96 16.26 1.08
N ASP A 256 -5.57 15.21 0.36
CA ASP A 256 -6.26 13.92 0.36
C ASP A 256 -5.86 13.03 1.55
N SER A 257 -4.57 12.99 1.92
CA SER A 257 -4.12 12.22 3.08
C SER A 257 -3.00 12.89 3.85
N ILE A 258 -2.99 12.65 5.16
CA ILE A 258 -1.92 12.99 6.08
C ILE A 258 -1.22 11.71 6.49
N GLU A 259 0.09 11.71 6.39
CA GLU A 259 0.96 10.60 6.76
C GLU A 259 1.53 10.86 8.16
N HIS A 260 1.61 9.81 8.98
CA HIS A 260 2.08 9.80 10.36
C HIS A 260 1.15 10.55 11.32
N GLY A 261 1.16 11.88 11.30
CA GLY A 261 0.29 12.65 12.19
C GLY A 261 0.76 12.64 13.66
N TYR A 262 2.08 12.63 13.93
CA TYR A 262 2.67 12.36 15.25
C TYR A 262 2.08 13.14 16.42
N PHE A 263 1.70 14.42 16.22
CA PHE A 263 1.24 15.31 17.29
C PHE A 263 -0.14 15.91 17.03
N LEU A 264 -0.95 15.26 16.16
CA LEU A 264 -2.27 15.80 15.82
C LEU A 264 -3.19 15.84 17.05
N ASP A 265 -3.73 17.01 17.31
CA ASP A 265 -4.70 17.23 18.36
C ASP A 265 -6.15 16.99 17.91
N ARG A 266 -7.05 16.89 18.87
CA ARG A 266 -8.48 16.65 18.65
C ARG A 266 -9.14 17.67 17.69
N LYS A 267 -8.69 18.94 17.71
CA LYS A 267 -9.22 20.00 16.85
C LYS A 267 -8.90 19.72 15.38
N VAL A 268 -7.64 19.37 15.09
CA VAL A 268 -7.19 19.05 13.73
C VAL A 268 -7.81 17.75 13.25
N LEU A 269 -7.90 16.73 14.10
CA LEU A 269 -8.52 15.45 13.76
C LEU A 269 -10.02 15.60 13.43
N ARG A 270 -10.77 16.43 14.17
CA ARG A 270 -12.15 16.79 13.81
C ARG A 270 -12.24 17.51 12.46
N LYS A 271 -11.25 18.36 12.17
CA LYS A 271 -11.18 19.03 10.87
C LYS A 271 -10.92 18.03 9.74
N MET A 272 -10.02 17.07 9.94
CA MET A 272 -9.80 15.97 8.99
C MET A 272 -11.10 15.20 8.70
N LYS A 273 -11.80 14.75 9.75
CA LYS A 273 -13.09 14.07 9.61
C LYS A 273 -14.10 14.88 8.80
N LYS A 274 -14.26 16.16 9.14
CA LYS A 274 -15.21 17.06 8.47
C LYS A 274 -14.92 17.22 6.98
N ASN A 275 -13.65 17.25 6.59
CA ASN A 275 -13.21 17.43 5.20
C ASN A 275 -12.97 16.11 4.44
N GLY A 276 -13.12 14.95 5.11
CA GLY A 276 -12.89 13.66 4.49
C GLY A 276 -11.41 13.32 4.25
N THR A 277 -10.49 14.09 4.86
CA THR A 277 -9.04 13.83 4.76
C THR A 277 -8.67 12.53 5.45
N TRP A 278 -7.91 11.67 4.79
CA TRP A 278 -7.46 10.39 5.32
C TRP A 278 -6.27 10.55 6.26
N LEU A 279 -6.17 9.70 7.28
CA LEU A 279 -4.98 9.49 8.09
C LEU A 279 -4.34 8.15 7.73
N VAL A 280 -3.03 8.15 7.48
CA VAL A 280 -2.21 6.96 7.34
C VAL A 280 -1.18 6.99 8.46
N PRO A 281 -1.47 6.38 9.62
CA PRO A 281 -0.75 6.66 10.86
C PRO A 281 0.70 6.14 10.87
N THR A 282 0.98 5.00 10.26
CA THR A 282 2.30 4.34 10.33
C THR A 282 2.81 4.16 11.76
N ILE A 283 1.92 3.78 12.66
CA ILE A 283 2.20 3.74 14.10
C ILE A 283 3.36 2.82 14.47
N VAL A 284 3.55 1.75 13.68
CA VAL A 284 4.60 0.76 13.89
C VAL A 284 6.00 1.38 13.98
N VAL A 285 6.31 2.46 13.22
CA VAL A 285 7.66 3.06 13.23
C VAL A 285 8.04 3.68 14.56
N SER A 286 7.08 4.14 15.34
CA SER A 286 7.32 4.83 16.62
C SER A 286 7.10 3.94 17.84
N GLN A 287 6.68 2.68 17.63
CA GLN A 287 6.38 1.76 18.72
C GLN A 287 7.52 0.74 18.94
N PRO A 288 7.61 0.14 20.14
CA PRO A 288 8.73 -0.73 20.54
C PRO A 288 8.95 -1.95 19.62
N ALA A 289 7.89 -2.50 19.00
CA ALA A 289 8.00 -3.69 18.14
C ALA A 289 8.90 -3.48 16.90
N SER A 290 9.14 -2.25 16.49
CA SER A 290 10.07 -1.92 15.38
C SER A 290 11.54 -1.78 15.82
N GLN A 291 11.84 -1.83 17.10
CA GLN A 291 13.20 -1.68 17.61
C GLN A 291 14.22 -2.63 16.95
N PRO A 292 13.92 -3.95 16.79
CA PRO A 292 14.86 -4.87 16.13
C PRO A 292 15.18 -4.49 14.68
N PHE A 293 14.22 -3.89 13.95
CA PHE A 293 14.45 -3.40 12.60
C PHE A 293 15.49 -2.27 12.60
N PHE A 294 15.34 -1.26 13.46
CA PHE A 294 16.24 -0.12 13.53
C PHE A 294 17.63 -0.52 14.01
N GLU A 295 17.75 -1.49 14.92
CA GLU A 295 19.02 -2.08 15.34
C GLU A 295 19.71 -2.81 14.20
N LYS A 296 18.97 -3.65 13.45
CA LYS A 296 19.46 -4.40 12.29
C LYS A 296 20.05 -3.48 11.22
N ILE A 297 19.40 -2.36 10.93
CA ILE A 297 19.88 -1.39 9.93
C ILE A 297 20.94 -0.42 10.48
N GLY A 298 21.32 -0.56 11.76
CA GLY A 298 22.33 0.25 12.42
C GLY A 298 21.97 1.73 12.49
N SER A 299 20.72 2.03 12.85
CA SER A 299 20.24 3.40 13.02
C SER A 299 21.07 4.15 14.07
N PRO A 300 21.50 5.40 13.81
CA PRO A 300 22.28 6.17 14.76
C PRO A 300 21.42 6.62 15.94
N GLN A 301 22.04 6.83 17.10
CA GLN A 301 21.34 7.17 18.36
C GLN A 301 20.41 8.37 18.22
N TRP A 302 20.84 9.44 17.50
CA TRP A 302 19.99 10.61 17.28
C TRP A 302 18.65 10.27 16.56
N TYR A 303 18.65 9.25 15.69
CA TYR A 303 17.44 8.78 15.01
C TYR A 303 16.52 8.05 16.01
N LEU A 304 17.10 7.16 16.82
CA LEU A 304 16.35 6.41 17.85
C LEU A 304 15.74 7.35 18.87
N ASP A 305 16.51 8.36 19.36
CA ASP A 305 16.01 9.36 20.30
C ASP A 305 14.82 10.16 19.73
N ARG A 306 14.88 10.55 18.45
CA ARG A 306 13.79 11.25 17.78
C ARG A 306 12.56 10.36 17.63
N ARG A 307 12.75 9.11 17.21
CA ARG A 307 11.68 8.11 17.13
C ARG A 307 10.98 7.92 18.47
N ASP A 308 11.74 7.72 19.50
CA ASP A 308 11.22 7.46 20.85
C ASP A 308 10.51 8.70 21.42
N SER A 309 10.99 9.90 21.07
CA SER A 309 10.37 11.15 21.52
C SER A 309 8.94 11.37 21.02
N VAL A 310 8.55 10.76 19.89
CA VAL A 310 7.20 10.90 19.35
C VAL A 310 6.26 9.77 19.75
N GLY A 311 6.77 8.63 20.19
CA GLY A 311 6.00 7.39 20.35
C GLY A 311 4.72 7.55 21.16
N LYS A 312 4.80 8.23 22.32
CA LYS A 312 3.63 8.45 23.19
C LYS A 312 2.57 9.37 22.59
N GLU A 313 2.98 10.48 22.01
CA GLU A 313 2.05 11.44 21.41
C GLU A 313 1.44 10.89 20.12
N HIS A 314 2.21 10.15 19.33
CA HIS A 314 1.73 9.47 18.15
C HIS A 314 0.65 8.43 18.49
N TRP A 315 0.87 7.64 19.55
CA TRP A 315 -0.13 6.70 20.07
C TRP A 315 -1.41 7.41 20.48
N LYS A 316 -1.30 8.51 21.22
CA LYS A 316 -2.43 9.33 21.66
C LYS A 316 -3.17 9.96 20.46
N ALA A 317 -2.45 10.43 19.44
CA ALA A 317 -3.04 10.94 18.21
C ALA A 317 -3.87 9.86 17.49
N LEU A 318 -3.35 8.62 17.38
CA LEU A 318 -4.08 7.49 16.81
C LEU A 318 -5.36 7.19 17.61
N GLN A 319 -5.28 7.08 18.94
CA GLN A 319 -6.46 6.85 19.79
C GLN A 319 -7.51 7.94 19.59
N THR A 320 -7.07 9.21 19.56
CA THR A 320 -7.97 10.34 19.35
C THR A 320 -8.59 10.33 17.95
N ALA A 321 -7.83 9.92 16.91
CA ALA A 321 -8.35 9.79 15.55
C ALA A 321 -9.43 8.71 15.45
N ILE A 322 -9.24 7.59 16.14
CA ILE A 322 -10.24 6.50 16.25
C ILE A 322 -11.50 6.99 16.95
N ASP A 323 -11.36 7.64 18.12
CA ASP A 323 -12.48 8.22 18.88
C ASP A 323 -13.31 9.22 18.07
N GLU A 324 -12.64 10.09 17.32
CA GLU A 324 -13.31 11.10 16.49
C GLU A 324 -13.86 10.52 15.18
N GLY A 325 -13.52 9.27 14.84
CA GLY A 325 -13.96 8.57 13.63
C GLY A 325 -13.38 9.21 12.36
N VAL A 326 -12.09 9.54 12.39
CA VAL A 326 -11.32 9.94 11.21
C VAL A 326 -11.20 8.76 10.25
N ASN A 327 -11.22 9.01 8.94
CA ASN A 327 -10.94 7.97 7.95
C ASN A 327 -9.47 7.51 8.09
N ILE A 328 -9.25 6.24 8.42
CA ILE A 328 -7.92 5.65 8.61
C ILE A 328 -7.68 4.58 7.56
N ALA A 329 -6.55 4.69 6.87
CA ALA A 329 -6.05 3.65 5.97
C ALA A 329 -4.69 3.15 6.48
N LEU A 330 -4.49 1.82 6.47
CA LEU A 330 -3.27 1.20 6.99
C LEU A 330 -2.05 1.60 6.14
N GLY A 331 -0.97 1.95 6.83
CA GLY A 331 0.35 2.18 6.26
C GLY A 331 1.43 1.93 7.30
N THR A 332 2.63 1.51 6.91
CA THR A 332 3.66 1.07 7.85
C THR A 332 4.94 1.90 7.83
N ASP A 333 5.23 2.60 6.74
CA ASP A 333 6.52 3.28 6.53
C ASP A 333 7.75 2.36 6.74
N GLN A 334 7.51 1.05 6.57
CA GLN A 334 8.47 -0.04 6.58
C GLN A 334 8.20 -0.98 5.41
N PHE A 335 9.06 -1.97 5.20
CA PHE A 335 8.71 -3.07 4.30
C PHE A 335 7.50 -3.83 4.85
N PRO A 336 6.46 -4.09 4.04
CA PRO A 336 5.24 -4.77 4.50
C PRO A 336 5.50 -6.10 5.20
N PHE A 337 6.53 -6.81 4.76
CA PHE A 337 6.95 -8.13 5.26
C PHE A 337 7.94 -8.08 6.43
N GLU A 338 8.48 -6.88 6.78
CA GLU A 338 9.51 -6.78 7.84
C GLU A 338 9.00 -7.39 9.14
N PRO A 339 9.81 -8.25 9.79
CA PRO A 339 9.45 -8.87 11.06
C PRO A 339 9.19 -7.84 12.16
N ASN A 340 8.06 -7.97 12.84
CA ASN A 340 7.61 -7.07 13.89
C ASN A 340 6.87 -7.88 14.97
N ASP A 341 7.50 -8.12 16.12
CA ASP A 341 6.89 -8.82 17.25
C ASP A 341 6.25 -10.17 16.85
N GLY A 342 7.01 -11.00 16.12
CA GLY A 342 6.59 -12.33 15.68
C GLY A 342 5.56 -12.34 14.54
N THR A 343 5.38 -11.21 13.85
CA THR A 343 4.55 -11.08 12.65
C THR A 343 5.18 -10.11 11.65
N THR A 344 4.47 -9.76 10.57
CA THR A 344 4.90 -8.75 9.60
C THR A 344 4.52 -7.34 10.07
N ALA A 345 5.23 -6.32 9.59
CA ALA A 345 4.91 -4.93 9.90
C ALA A 345 3.45 -4.58 9.56
N THR A 346 2.92 -5.05 8.41
CA THR A 346 1.52 -4.80 8.02
C THR A 346 0.53 -5.43 9.00
N ALA A 347 0.73 -6.67 9.40
CA ALA A 347 -0.15 -7.32 10.37
C ALA A 347 -0.01 -6.70 11.78
N ARG A 348 1.20 -6.24 12.16
CA ARG A 348 1.42 -5.56 13.43
C ARG A 348 0.75 -4.19 13.48
N GLU A 349 0.80 -3.42 12.39
CA GLU A 349 0.08 -2.16 12.28
C GLU A 349 -1.42 -2.35 12.53
N ALA A 350 -2.04 -3.36 11.90
CA ALA A 350 -3.45 -3.69 12.12
C ALA A 350 -3.75 -4.07 13.59
N GLN A 351 -2.82 -4.78 14.26
CA GLN A 351 -2.96 -5.11 15.68
C GLN A 351 -2.88 -3.86 16.56
N TYR A 352 -1.98 -2.92 16.26
CA TYR A 352 -1.92 -1.65 16.97
C TYR A 352 -3.22 -0.85 16.87
N TYR A 353 -3.92 -0.92 15.74
CA TYR A 353 -5.22 -0.25 15.61
C TYR A 353 -6.25 -0.83 16.59
N VAL A 354 -6.25 -2.15 16.79
CA VAL A 354 -7.12 -2.80 17.79
C VAL A 354 -6.69 -2.43 19.21
N GLU A 355 -5.38 -2.47 19.50
CA GLU A 355 -4.82 -2.05 20.79
C GLU A 355 -5.13 -0.57 21.11
N ALA A 356 -5.25 0.28 20.08
CA ALA A 356 -5.61 1.69 20.21
C ALA A 356 -7.12 1.96 20.32
N GLY A 357 -7.99 0.95 20.11
CA GLY A 357 -9.44 1.08 20.33
C GLY A 357 -10.35 0.70 19.15
N MET A 358 -9.83 0.31 18.00
CA MET A 358 -10.65 -0.24 16.91
C MET A 358 -11.15 -1.64 17.29
N THR A 359 -12.33 -2.01 16.78
CA THR A 359 -12.70 -3.43 16.74
C THR A 359 -11.83 -4.18 15.72
N PRO A 360 -11.66 -5.52 15.83
CA PRO A 360 -10.91 -6.29 14.83
C PRO A 360 -11.44 -6.08 13.40
N LEU A 361 -12.77 -6.01 13.24
CA LEU A 361 -13.41 -5.73 11.95
C LEU A 361 -13.03 -4.33 11.40
N GLN A 362 -12.99 -3.30 12.25
CA GLN A 362 -12.56 -1.96 11.85
C GLN A 362 -11.10 -1.95 11.41
N ALA A 363 -10.21 -2.64 12.13
CA ALA A 363 -8.80 -2.77 11.75
C ALA A 363 -8.63 -3.55 10.44
N LEU A 364 -9.40 -4.62 10.22
CA LEU A 364 -9.43 -5.35 8.95
C LEU A 364 -9.90 -4.45 7.80
N ARG A 365 -10.94 -3.65 8.01
CA ARG A 365 -11.41 -2.67 7.02
C ARG A 365 -10.34 -1.62 6.71
N ALA A 366 -9.63 -1.10 7.73
CA ALA A 366 -8.54 -0.17 7.56
C ALA A 366 -7.35 -0.75 6.76
N ALA A 367 -7.24 -2.08 6.69
CA ALA A 367 -6.24 -2.81 5.90
C ALA A 367 -6.77 -3.32 4.55
N THR A 368 -8.03 -3.06 4.16
CA THR A 368 -8.68 -3.59 2.96
C THR A 368 -9.55 -2.56 2.24
N ILE A 369 -10.83 -2.45 2.60
CA ILE A 369 -11.79 -1.60 1.87
C ILE A 369 -11.56 -0.10 2.07
N GLU A 370 -11.11 0.35 3.24
CA GLU A 370 -10.89 1.78 3.46
C GLU A 370 -9.70 2.31 2.62
N PRO A 371 -8.53 1.63 2.52
CA PRO A 371 -7.51 1.97 1.53
C PRO A 371 -8.01 2.00 0.09
N ALA A 372 -8.86 1.05 -0.31
CA ALA A 372 -9.43 1.02 -1.66
C ALA A 372 -10.26 2.28 -1.95
N LYS A 373 -11.09 2.73 -0.98
CA LYS A 373 -11.83 4.00 -1.06
C LYS A 373 -10.89 5.20 -1.13
N MET A 374 -9.85 5.23 -0.30
CA MET A 374 -8.84 6.29 -0.33
C MET A 374 -8.19 6.41 -1.71
N LEU A 375 -7.89 5.29 -2.35
CA LEU A 375 -7.34 5.25 -3.70
C LEU A 375 -8.37 5.58 -4.79
N GLY A 376 -9.68 5.50 -4.51
CA GLY A 376 -10.75 5.57 -5.50
C GLY A 376 -10.84 4.31 -6.38
N ALA A 377 -10.42 3.16 -5.84
CA ALA A 377 -10.34 1.87 -6.51
C ALA A 377 -11.30 0.81 -5.91
N ASP A 378 -12.19 1.22 -5.03
CA ASP A 378 -13.11 0.34 -4.28
C ASP A 378 -14.14 -0.39 -5.16
N LYS A 379 -14.29 0.01 -6.41
CA LYS A 379 -15.07 -0.73 -7.41
C LYS A 379 -14.36 -2.01 -7.90
N ASP A 380 -13.03 -2.05 -7.78
CA ASP A 380 -12.21 -3.12 -8.32
C ASP A 380 -11.50 -3.98 -7.26
N ILE A 381 -11.18 -3.40 -6.09
CA ILE A 381 -10.38 -4.04 -5.03
C ILE A 381 -10.94 -3.74 -3.63
N GLY A 382 -10.37 -4.38 -2.61
CA GLY A 382 -10.59 -4.08 -1.19
C GLY A 382 -11.74 -4.86 -0.53
N SER A 383 -12.55 -5.61 -1.29
CA SER A 383 -13.55 -6.53 -0.77
C SER A 383 -13.74 -7.72 -1.71
N LEU A 384 -14.31 -8.82 -1.18
CA LEU A 384 -14.66 -9.99 -1.97
C LEU A 384 -16.08 -9.82 -2.50
N GLU A 385 -16.21 -9.39 -3.75
CA GLU A 385 -17.47 -9.14 -4.43
C GLU A 385 -17.37 -9.56 -5.90
N VAL A 386 -18.50 -9.99 -6.47
CA VAL A 386 -18.59 -10.37 -7.88
C VAL A 386 -18.16 -9.20 -8.77
N GLY A 387 -17.28 -9.47 -9.72
CA GLY A 387 -16.72 -8.50 -10.65
C GLY A 387 -15.44 -7.82 -10.21
N LYS A 388 -15.07 -7.86 -8.92
CA LYS A 388 -13.80 -7.33 -8.42
C LYS A 388 -12.63 -8.27 -8.73
N TYR A 389 -11.42 -7.75 -8.69
CA TYR A 389 -10.22 -8.58 -8.79
C TYR A 389 -10.20 -9.66 -7.71
N ALA A 390 -9.79 -10.86 -8.08
CA ALA A 390 -9.60 -11.97 -7.15
C ALA A 390 -8.28 -11.81 -6.38
N ASP A 391 -8.25 -10.78 -5.52
CA ASP A 391 -7.21 -10.53 -4.54
C ASP A 391 -7.70 -11.13 -3.21
N ILE A 392 -7.32 -12.36 -2.92
CA ILE A 392 -7.90 -13.20 -1.86
C ILE A 392 -6.81 -13.74 -0.95
N LEU A 393 -7.03 -13.63 0.36
CA LEU A 393 -6.24 -14.35 1.36
C LEU A 393 -7.08 -15.45 1.99
N ILE A 394 -6.44 -16.59 2.21
CA ILE A 394 -6.96 -17.64 3.10
C ILE A 394 -6.18 -17.55 4.41
N VAL A 395 -6.90 -17.43 5.53
CA VAL A 395 -6.34 -17.36 6.87
C VAL A 395 -6.92 -18.46 7.76
N GLU A 396 -6.21 -18.84 8.81
CA GLU A 396 -6.56 -19.95 9.69
C GLU A 396 -7.81 -19.67 10.52
N ASN A 397 -7.93 -18.47 11.08
CA ASN A 397 -8.98 -18.06 12.00
C ASN A 397 -9.65 -16.78 11.53
N ASN A 398 -10.75 -16.37 12.17
CA ASN A 398 -11.54 -15.19 11.82
C ASN A 398 -10.83 -13.88 12.22
N PRO A 399 -10.29 -13.09 11.27
CA PRO A 399 -9.63 -11.82 11.59
C PRO A 399 -10.61 -10.70 11.96
N ALA A 400 -11.90 -10.87 11.72
CA ALA A 400 -12.92 -9.92 12.18
C ALA A 400 -13.27 -10.10 13.67
N GLU A 401 -12.89 -11.23 14.26
CA GLU A 401 -13.00 -11.52 15.70
C GLU A 401 -11.66 -11.32 16.42
N ASP A 402 -10.58 -11.81 15.82
CA ASP A 402 -9.21 -11.60 16.31
C ASP A 402 -8.28 -11.22 15.15
N ILE A 403 -7.87 -9.97 15.10
CA ILE A 403 -7.00 -9.45 14.06
C ILE A 403 -5.65 -10.18 13.98
N LYS A 404 -5.22 -10.86 15.06
CA LYS A 404 -4.01 -11.70 15.08
C LYS A 404 -4.09 -12.89 14.12
N ALA A 405 -5.27 -13.25 13.61
CA ALA A 405 -5.41 -14.24 12.54
C ALA A 405 -4.61 -13.87 11.28
N LEU A 406 -4.35 -12.57 11.05
CA LEU A 406 -3.50 -12.10 9.94
C LEU A 406 -2.02 -12.51 10.08
N ARG A 407 -1.60 -13.04 11.24
CA ARG A 407 -0.25 -13.61 11.42
C ARG A 407 -0.05 -14.93 10.66
N ASN A 408 -1.15 -15.63 10.36
CA ASN A 408 -1.11 -16.98 9.81
C ASN A 408 -1.88 -17.08 8.49
N ILE A 409 -1.33 -16.40 7.47
CA ILE A 409 -1.83 -16.47 6.10
C ILE A 409 -1.45 -17.83 5.51
N GLN A 410 -2.43 -18.55 4.98
CA GLN A 410 -2.29 -19.89 4.39
C GLN A 410 -2.18 -19.85 2.86
N LEU A 411 -2.84 -18.87 2.21
CA LEU A 411 -2.77 -18.70 0.78
C LEU A 411 -2.86 -17.21 0.42
N VAL A 412 -2.11 -16.83 -0.61
CA VAL A 412 -2.17 -15.49 -1.21
C VAL A 412 -2.49 -15.65 -2.69
N MET A 413 -3.64 -15.11 -3.09
CA MET A 413 -4.06 -14.98 -4.49
C MET A 413 -4.14 -13.48 -4.83
N LYS A 414 -3.63 -13.10 -6.00
CA LYS A 414 -3.75 -11.75 -6.55
C LYS A 414 -4.13 -11.83 -8.02
N GLY A 415 -5.23 -11.18 -8.41
CA GLY A 415 -5.74 -11.22 -9.76
C GLY A 415 -5.97 -12.65 -10.27
N GLY A 416 -6.50 -13.53 -9.40
CA GLY A 416 -6.80 -14.93 -9.71
C GLY A 416 -5.59 -15.88 -9.75
N GLU A 417 -4.37 -15.38 -9.62
CA GLU A 417 -3.14 -16.17 -9.61
C GLU A 417 -2.66 -16.40 -8.18
N VAL A 418 -2.30 -17.65 -7.85
CA VAL A 418 -1.79 -18.04 -6.52
C VAL A 418 -0.30 -17.81 -6.46
N TYR A 419 0.15 -17.02 -5.50
CA TYR A 419 1.55 -16.67 -5.28
C TYR A 419 2.16 -17.36 -4.06
N MET A 420 1.35 -17.72 -3.08
CA MET A 420 1.77 -18.46 -1.90
C MET A 420 0.66 -19.44 -1.51
N ASP A 421 1.02 -20.71 -1.31
CA ASP A 421 0.14 -21.76 -0.85
C ASP A 421 0.83 -22.61 0.22
N LYS A 422 0.19 -22.69 1.39
CA LYS A 422 0.57 -23.55 2.52
C LYS A 422 -0.52 -24.59 2.83
N LEU A 423 -1.63 -24.58 2.10
CA LEU A 423 -2.73 -25.55 2.30
C LEU A 423 -2.34 -26.95 1.82
N SER A 424 -1.49 -27.00 0.80
CA SER A 424 -1.06 -28.25 0.14
C SER A 424 0.17 -28.91 0.78
N LYS A 425 0.59 -28.46 1.97
CA LYS A 425 1.74 -29.02 2.69
C LYS A 425 1.36 -29.92 3.84
#